data_3037e08066c563703f87480da10b744d
#
_entry.id   3037e08066c563703f87480da10b744d
#
_cell.length_a   1.000
_cell.length_b   1.000
_cell.length_c   1.000
_cell.angle_alpha   90.00
_cell.angle_beta   90.00
_cell.angle_gamma   90.00
#
_symmetry.space_group_name_H-M   'P 1'
#
loop_
_entity.id
_entity.type
_entity.pdbx_description
1 polymer ?
#
loop_
_entity_poly.entity_id
_entity_poly.type
_entity_poly.pdbx_seq_one_letter_code
_entity_poly.pdbx_strand_id
1 'polypeptide(L)'
;NLPLLLFGENCFSNNRVEKKIHSKKFKLETYHWNDREKMSRDLDYIWVTSNKLIDALSEKLNEIHETNFSKNYWELFIGQKILRLTTYLFDKWEGLDKAINNNDIYKVLIAKNNKSQLNVRDNSELDSLMHDSEYWNHLIYSYIIENYTNLDFEFIIPENVKYNSNLKKVNNFRKKSITNKFYKIITNPIILFNYFEKKIEDILKKN
;
A
#
# COMPACT_ATOMS: atom_id res chain seq x y z
N ASN A 1 18.00 -22.27 12.37
CA ASN A 1 17.90 -20.80 12.37
C ASN A 1 18.02 -20.30 10.93
N LEU A 2 16.88 -20.09 10.27
CA LEU A 2 16.84 -19.49 8.95
C LEU A 2 17.14 -17.97 9.09
N PRO A 3 17.86 -17.37 8.12
CA PRO A 3 18.10 -15.94 8.11
C PRO A 3 16.80 -15.16 7.93
N LEU A 4 16.75 -13.95 8.49
CA LEU A 4 15.66 -13.01 8.25
C LEU A 4 15.94 -12.22 6.98
N LEU A 5 14.93 -12.02 6.15
CA LEU A 5 14.99 -11.09 5.03
C LEU A 5 14.40 -9.74 5.46
N LEU A 6 15.15 -8.67 5.26
CA LEU A 6 14.78 -7.29 5.62
C LEU A 6 14.65 -6.44 4.36
N PHE A 7 13.58 -5.66 4.29
CA PHE A 7 13.26 -4.78 3.16
C PHE A 7 13.85 -3.37 3.37
N GLY A 8 15.18 -3.23 3.23
CA GLY A 8 15.85 -1.95 3.29
C GLY A 8 16.38 -1.56 4.68
N GLU A 9 17.20 -0.51 4.70
CA GLU A 9 17.92 -0.03 5.89
C GLU A 9 16.99 0.56 6.96
N ASN A 10 15.81 1.01 6.58
CA ASN A 10 14.80 1.56 7.51
C ASN A 10 14.34 0.54 8.57
N CYS A 11 14.54 -0.77 8.31
CA CYS A 11 14.29 -1.81 9.30
C CYS A 11 15.19 -1.67 10.55
N PHE A 12 16.27 -0.88 10.48
CA PHE A 12 17.20 -0.64 11.57
C PHE A 12 16.97 0.68 12.31
N SER A 13 16.02 1.50 11.89
CA SER A 13 15.80 2.85 12.45
C SER A 13 15.43 2.87 13.93
N ASN A 14 15.14 1.72 14.54
CA ASN A 14 14.79 1.61 15.94
C ASN A 14 15.88 0.83 16.72
N ASN A 15 16.63 1.50 17.60
CA ASN A 15 17.70 0.93 18.43
C ASN A 15 17.34 -0.36 19.19
N ARG A 16 16.05 -0.61 19.48
CA ARG A 16 15.60 -1.85 20.13
C ARG A 16 15.51 -3.01 19.13
N VAL A 17 15.14 -2.72 17.90
CA VAL A 17 15.07 -3.69 16.80
C VAL A 17 16.48 -4.05 16.37
N GLU A 18 17.35 -3.06 16.23
CA GLU A 18 18.76 -3.22 15.88
C GLU A 18 19.48 -4.23 16.78
N LYS A 19 19.38 -4.08 18.10
CA LYS A 19 19.97 -5.03 19.07
C LYS A 19 19.45 -6.45 18.95
N LYS A 20 18.18 -6.63 18.61
CA LYS A 20 17.57 -7.95 18.42
C LYS A 20 17.94 -8.59 17.09
N ILE A 21 18.10 -7.77 16.05
CA ILE A 21 18.47 -8.24 14.71
C ILE A 21 19.94 -8.63 14.66
N HIS A 22 20.84 -7.87 15.28
CA HIS A 22 22.28 -8.21 15.34
C HIS A 22 22.58 -9.57 15.95
N SER A 23 21.68 -10.11 16.75
CA SER A 23 21.81 -11.49 17.28
C SER A 23 21.36 -12.58 16.30
N LYS A 24 20.78 -12.25 15.15
CA LYS A 24 20.30 -13.18 14.13
C LYS A 24 21.00 -12.96 12.80
N LYS A 25 21.16 -14.04 12.03
CA LYS A 25 21.58 -13.89 10.63
C LYS A 25 20.45 -13.22 9.86
N PHE A 26 20.79 -12.20 9.09
CA PHE A 26 19.84 -11.53 8.22
C PHE A 26 20.47 -11.26 6.84
N LYS A 27 19.61 -11.11 5.84
CA LYS A 27 19.94 -10.62 4.52
C LYS A 27 19.14 -9.33 4.28
N LEU A 28 19.82 -8.31 3.76
CA LEU A 28 19.19 -7.06 3.37
C LEU A 28 18.85 -7.11 1.88
N GLU A 29 17.59 -6.94 1.53
CA GLU A 29 17.19 -6.76 0.14
C GLU A 29 17.46 -5.30 -0.29
N THR A 30 18.10 -5.14 -1.44
CA THR A 30 18.38 -3.81 -1.98
C THR A 30 17.12 -3.18 -2.52
N TYR A 31 16.96 -1.87 -2.29
CA TYR A 31 15.80 -1.14 -2.80
C TYR A 31 15.74 -1.19 -4.33
N HIS A 32 14.58 -1.51 -4.90
CA HIS A 32 14.45 -1.76 -6.33
C HIS A 32 14.72 -0.51 -7.19
N TRP A 33 14.49 0.70 -6.68
CA TRP A 33 14.78 1.96 -7.37
C TRP A 33 16.20 2.51 -7.14
N ASN A 34 17.10 1.73 -6.56
CA ASN A 34 18.54 2.03 -6.63
C ASN A 34 19.04 1.95 -8.08
N ASP A 35 18.39 1.17 -8.93
CA ASP A 35 18.54 1.20 -10.39
C ASP A 35 17.76 2.39 -10.97
N ARG A 36 18.49 3.40 -11.44
CA ARG A 36 17.91 4.64 -11.97
C ARG A 36 17.19 4.46 -13.30
N GLU A 37 17.65 3.56 -14.14
CA GLU A 37 17.00 3.26 -15.41
C GLU A 37 15.69 2.51 -15.20
N LYS A 38 15.70 1.52 -14.28
CA LYS A 38 14.47 0.87 -13.84
C LYS A 38 13.49 1.88 -13.27
N MET A 39 13.94 2.75 -12.38
CA MET A 39 13.08 3.79 -11.78
C MET A 39 12.41 4.65 -12.85
N SER A 40 13.13 5.06 -13.89
CA SER A 40 12.54 5.87 -14.98
C SER A 40 11.43 5.11 -15.71
N ARG A 41 11.70 3.85 -16.10
CA ARG A 41 10.67 3.01 -16.77
C ARG A 41 9.45 2.77 -15.89
N ASP A 42 9.67 2.51 -14.61
CA ASP A 42 8.59 2.28 -13.64
C ASP A 42 7.72 3.54 -13.45
N LEU A 43 8.34 4.72 -13.42
CA LEU A 43 7.60 6.00 -13.32
C LEU A 43 6.74 6.26 -14.55
N ASP A 44 7.22 5.94 -15.76
CA ASP A 44 6.43 6.01 -16.98
C ASP A 44 5.22 5.06 -16.91
N TYR A 45 5.44 3.84 -16.46
CA TYR A 45 4.35 2.88 -16.25
C TYR A 45 3.33 3.36 -15.21
N ILE A 46 3.79 3.88 -14.07
CA ILE A 46 2.96 4.44 -13.00
C ILE A 46 2.13 5.60 -13.55
N TRP A 47 2.73 6.49 -14.33
CA TRP A 47 2.04 7.61 -14.95
C TRP A 47 0.90 7.14 -15.87
N VAL A 48 1.19 6.23 -16.79
CA VAL A 48 0.18 5.65 -17.71
C VAL A 48 -0.95 4.97 -16.93
N THR A 49 -0.59 4.19 -15.91
CA THR A 49 -1.56 3.47 -15.08
C THR A 49 -2.44 4.44 -14.29
N SER A 50 -1.84 5.48 -13.69
CA SER A 50 -2.58 6.51 -12.96
C SER A 50 -3.59 7.23 -13.85
N ASN A 51 -3.22 7.57 -15.10
CA ASN A 51 -4.13 8.20 -16.04
C ASN A 51 -5.32 7.30 -16.40
N LYS A 52 -5.10 6.00 -16.63
CA LYS A 52 -6.19 5.03 -16.85
C LYS A 52 -7.14 4.93 -15.66
N LEU A 53 -6.60 5.02 -14.45
CA LEU A 53 -7.41 5.03 -13.22
C LEU A 53 -8.23 6.30 -13.08
N ILE A 54 -7.65 7.45 -13.38
CA ILE A 54 -8.38 8.73 -13.37
C ILE A 54 -9.53 8.69 -14.37
N ASP A 55 -9.34 8.11 -15.57
CA ASP A 55 -10.40 7.93 -16.56
C ASP A 55 -11.56 7.13 -15.97
N ALA A 56 -11.27 5.96 -15.47
CA ALA A 56 -12.28 5.06 -14.92
C ALA A 56 -12.96 5.62 -13.64
N LEU A 57 -12.21 6.31 -12.79
CA LEU A 57 -12.76 6.96 -11.60
C LEU A 57 -13.62 8.17 -12.00
N SER A 58 -13.28 8.90 -13.03
CA SER A 58 -14.06 10.05 -13.50
C SER A 58 -15.46 9.63 -13.95
N GLU A 59 -15.57 8.52 -14.68
CA GLU A 59 -16.86 7.93 -15.04
C GLU A 59 -17.69 7.56 -13.81
N LYS A 60 -17.03 6.86 -12.84
CA LYS A 60 -17.71 6.43 -11.61
C LYS A 60 -18.11 7.58 -10.69
N LEU A 61 -17.31 8.64 -10.68
CA LEU A 61 -17.60 9.85 -9.92
C LEU A 61 -18.78 10.61 -10.51
N ASN A 62 -18.86 10.71 -11.83
CA ASN A 62 -20.02 11.29 -12.52
C ASN A 62 -21.30 10.52 -12.20
N GLU A 63 -21.25 9.17 -12.21
CA GLU A 63 -22.38 8.33 -11.85
C GLU A 63 -22.83 8.58 -10.38
N ILE A 64 -21.88 8.62 -9.44
CA ILE A 64 -22.21 8.78 -8.01
C ILE A 64 -22.76 10.16 -7.69
N HIS A 65 -22.26 11.19 -8.38
CA HIS A 65 -22.65 12.58 -8.15
C HIS A 65 -23.76 13.07 -9.08
N GLU A 66 -24.28 12.21 -9.98
CA GLU A 66 -25.27 12.55 -10.99
C GLU A 66 -24.84 13.77 -11.82
N THR A 67 -23.56 13.80 -12.22
CA THR A 67 -22.92 14.87 -12.97
C THR A 67 -22.35 14.36 -14.29
N ASN A 68 -21.93 15.28 -15.13
CA ASN A 68 -21.26 14.97 -16.40
C ASN A 68 -20.01 15.87 -16.57
N PHE A 69 -19.16 15.90 -15.56
CA PHE A 69 -17.91 16.66 -15.63
C PHE A 69 -16.87 15.94 -16.50
N SER A 70 -15.98 16.71 -17.14
CA SER A 70 -14.89 16.14 -17.91
C SER A 70 -13.87 15.42 -17.04
N LYS A 71 -13.07 14.53 -17.65
CA LYS A 71 -11.91 13.92 -16.99
C LYS A 71 -11.01 14.99 -16.34
N ASN A 72 -10.68 16.06 -17.06
CA ASN A 72 -9.79 17.13 -16.58
C ASN A 72 -10.34 17.79 -15.30
N TYR A 73 -11.66 17.91 -15.17
CA TYR A 73 -12.27 18.40 -13.94
C TYR A 73 -11.94 17.48 -12.76
N TRP A 74 -12.15 16.17 -12.90
CA TRP A 74 -11.86 15.22 -11.85
C TRP A 74 -10.37 15.08 -11.56
N GLU A 75 -9.53 15.16 -12.59
CA GLU A 75 -8.07 15.11 -12.45
C GLU A 75 -7.52 16.21 -11.54
N LEU A 76 -8.08 17.42 -11.58
CA LEU A 76 -7.73 18.51 -10.65
C LEU A 76 -7.94 18.13 -9.18
N PHE A 77 -8.96 17.33 -8.87
CA PHE A 77 -9.29 16.97 -7.50
C PHE A 77 -8.60 15.69 -7.02
N ILE A 78 -8.48 14.69 -7.89
CA ILE A 78 -8.01 13.35 -7.49
C ILE A 78 -6.67 12.97 -8.11
N GLY A 79 -6.22 13.61 -9.20
CA GLY A 79 -5.08 13.18 -10.00
C GLY A 79 -3.81 13.02 -9.17
N GLN A 80 -3.45 14.03 -8.38
CA GLN A 80 -2.27 13.97 -7.53
C GLN A 80 -2.35 12.83 -6.50
N LYS A 81 -3.54 12.58 -5.96
CA LYS A 81 -3.74 11.51 -4.96
C LYS A 81 -3.65 10.13 -5.59
N ILE A 82 -4.23 9.97 -6.77
CA ILE A 82 -4.15 8.71 -7.51
C ILE A 82 -2.70 8.42 -7.90
N LEU A 83 -1.96 9.40 -8.41
CA LEU A 83 -0.56 9.23 -8.75
C LEU A 83 0.28 8.80 -7.54
N ARG A 84 0.12 9.49 -6.40
CA ARG A 84 0.84 9.16 -5.16
C ARG A 84 0.50 7.75 -4.66
N LEU A 85 -0.78 7.39 -4.63
CA LEU A 85 -1.21 6.08 -4.17
C LEU A 85 -0.74 4.97 -5.11
N THR A 86 -0.81 5.19 -6.44
CA THR A 86 -0.30 4.25 -7.44
C THR A 86 1.20 4.03 -7.25
N THR A 87 1.96 5.11 -7.10
CA THR A 87 3.41 5.04 -6.83
C THR A 87 3.71 4.25 -5.57
N TYR A 88 2.99 4.52 -4.48
CA TYR A 88 3.17 3.84 -3.21
C TYR A 88 2.87 2.34 -3.31
N LEU A 89 1.74 1.96 -3.94
CA LEU A 89 1.36 0.56 -4.08
C LEU A 89 2.32 -0.20 -5.01
N PHE A 90 2.74 0.44 -6.10
CA PHE A 90 3.74 -0.11 -7.02
C PHE A 90 5.07 -0.36 -6.33
N ASP A 91 5.55 0.58 -5.51
CA ASP A 91 6.77 0.42 -4.71
C ASP A 91 6.70 -0.81 -3.80
N LYS A 92 5.57 -1.02 -3.12
CA LYS A 92 5.40 -2.18 -2.24
C LYS A 92 5.36 -3.49 -3.03
N TRP A 93 4.65 -3.48 -4.16
CA TRP A 93 4.57 -4.63 -5.04
C TRP A 93 5.95 -5.03 -5.58
N GLU A 94 6.65 -4.11 -6.22
CA GLU A 94 7.96 -4.34 -6.81
C GLU A 94 9.03 -4.75 -5.78
N GLY A 95 8.99 -4.14 -4.60
CA GLY A 95 9.88 -4.52 -3.50
C GLY A 95 9.65 -5.97 -3.06
N LEU A 96 8.39 -6.39 -2.97
CA LEU A 96 8.04 -7.76 -2.60
C LEU A 96 8.38 -8.74 -3.72
N ASP A 97 8.01 -8.42 -4.97
CA ASP A 97 8.29 -9.25 -6.14
C ASP A 97 9.79 -9.52 -6.29
N LYS A 98 10.61 -8.47 -6.19
CA LYS A 98 12.06 -8.59 -6.18
C LYS A 98 12.57 -9.50 -5.07
N ALA A 99 12.01 -9.36 -3.86
CA ALA A 99 12.42 -10.19 -2.74
C ALA A 99 12.06 -11.67 -2.94
N ILE A 100 10.90 -11.96 -3.51
CA ILE A 100 10.47 -13.32 -3.85
C ILE A 100 11.39 -13.92 -4.92
N ASN A 101 11.69 -13.18 -5.97
CA ASN A 101 12.49 -13.67 -7.09
C ASN A 101 13.98 -13.87 -6.74
N ASN A 102 14.49 -13.10 -5.79
CA ASN A 102 15.91 -13.14 -5.41
C ASN A 102 16.21 -14.05 -4.22
N ASN A 103 15.20 -14.64 -3.59
CA ASN A 103 15.40 -15.39 -2.36
C ASN A 103 14.48 -16.62 -2.30
N ASP A 104 15.02 -17.71 -1.75
CA ASP A 104 14.22 -18.89 -1.39
C ASP A 104 13.47 -18.60 -0.08
N ILE A 105 12.25 -18.08 -0.20
CA ILE A 105 11.41 -17.77 0.96
C ILE A 105 10.68 -19.02 1.38
N TYR A 106 11.08 -19.59 2.51
CA TYR A 106 10.45 -20.80 3.04
C TYR A 106 9.07 -20.52 3.65
N LYS A 107 8.94 -19.41 4.38
CA LYS A 107 7.70 -19.06 5.09
C LYS A 107 7.66 -17.58 5.44
N VAL A 108 6.48 -16.99 5.38
CA VAL A 108 6.22 -15.62 5.80
C VAL A 108 5.45 -15.60 7.11
N LEU A 109 5.88 -14.77 8.06
CA LEU A 109 5.15 -14.53 9.29
C LEU A 109 4.40 -13.20 9.19
N ILE A 110 3.08 -13.27 9.26
CA ILE A 110 2.20 -12.11 9.16
C ILE A 110 1.62 -11.82 10.55
N ALA A 111 1.89 -10.64 11.09
CA ALA A 111 1.23 -10.22 12.32
C ALA A 111 -0.27 -10.05 12.07
N LYS A 112 -1.10 -10.76 12.86
CA LYS A 112 -2.56 -10.69 12.72
C LYS A 112 -3.04 -9.25 12.90
N ASN A 113 -3.76 -8.76 11.92
CA ASN A 113 -4.23 -7.38 11.87
C ASN A 113 -5.74 -7.31 11.64
N ASN A 114 -6.28 -6.11 11.82
CA ASN A 114 -7.69 -5.84 11.51
C ASN A 114 -7.78 -5.05 10.20
N LYS A 115 -8.25 -5.72 9.14
CA LYS A 115 -8.40 -5.12 7.79
C LYS A 115 -9.29 -3.86 7.78
N SER A 116 -10.17 -3.67 8.78
CA SER A 116 -10.97 -2.44 8.90
C SER A 116 -10.11 -1.18 9.12
N GLN A 117 -8.85 -1.34 9.51
CA GLN A 117 -7.91 -0.25 9.70
C GLN A 117 -7.32 0.29 8.38
N LEU A 118 -7.58 -0.39 7.26
CA LEU A 118 -7.30 0.14 5.93
C LEU A 118 -8.27 1.25 5.52
N ASN A 119 -9.39 1.42 6.24
CA ASN A 119 -10.31 2.52 6.00
C ASN A 119 -9.75 3.82 6.55
N VAL A 120 -9.34 4.72 5.68
CA VAL A 120 -8.89 6.07 6.04
C VAL A 120 -10.04 7.05 6.05
N ARG A 121 -9.91 8.06 6.90
CA ARG A 121 -10.92 9.09 7.10
C ARG A 121 -10.89 10.16 6.01
N ASP A 122 -9.69 10.63 5.69
CA ASP A 122 -9.46 11.73 4.77
C ASP A 122 -8.07 11.67 4.12
N ASN A 123 -7.80 12.59 3.22
CA ASN A 123 -6.54 12.66 2.50
C ASN A 123 -5.32 12.91 3.40
N SER A 124 -5.45 13.69 4.46
CA SER A 124 -4.35 13.98 5.38
C SER A 124 -3.95 12.74 6.17
N GLU A 125 -4.95 11.95 6.61
CA GLU A 125 -4.69 10.67 7.25
C GLU A 125 -4.03 9.69 6.29
N LEU A 126 -4.48 9.61 5.03
CA LEU A 126 -3.86 8.77 4.01
C LEU A 126 -2.40 9.14 3.77
N ASP A 127 -2.09 10.42 3.60
CA ASP A 127 -0.74 10.90 3.40
C ASP A 127 0.16 10.54 4.60
N SER A 128 -0.31 10.74 5.83
CA SER A 128 0.42 10.38 7.04
C SER A 128 0.66 8.87 7.16
N LEU A 129 -0.35 8.06 6.84
CA LEU A 129 -0.22 6.60 6.88
C LEU A 129 0.76 6.07 5.84
N MET A 130 0.77 6.61 4.63
CA MET A 130 1.70 6.21 3.58
C MET A 130 3.15 6.56 3.92
N HIS A 131 3.39 7.68 4.61
CA HIS A 131 4.74 8.15 4.90
C HIS A 131 5.28 7.65 6.24
N ASP A 132 4.45 7.63 7.29
CA ASP A 132 4.94 7.52 8.66
C ASP A 132 4.55 6.20 9.34
N SER A 133 3.74 5.35 8.68
CA SER A 133 3.17 4.20 9.36
C SER A 133 3.77 2.87 8.90
N GLU A 134 4.68 2.30 9.71
CA GLU A 134 5.14 0.92 9.55
C GLU A 134 3.99 -0.08 9.60
N TYR A 135 2.96 0.21 10.40
CA TYR A 135 1.77 -0.62 10.49
C TYR A 135 0.96 -0.62 9.18
N TRP A 136 0.83 0.53 8.52
CA TRP A 136 0.18 0.64 7.22
C TRP A 136 0.95 -0.13 6.15
N ASN A 137 2.28 -0.01 6.12
CA ASN A 137 3.13 -0.81 5.26
C ASN A 137 2.90 -2.31 5.49
N HIS A 138 2.85 -2.74 6.76
CA HIS A 138 2.58 -4.14 7.11
C HIS A 138 1.22 -4.60 6.59
N LEU A 139 0.16 -3.79 6.72
CA LEU A 139 -1.17 -4.12 6.19
C LEU A 139 -1.16 -4.32 4.67
N ILE A 140 -0.48 -3.45 3.93
CA ILE A 140 -0.38 -3.56 2.47
C ILE A 140 0.42 -4.79 2.06
N TYR A 141 1.58 -5.04 2.66
CA TYR A 141 2.35 -6.25 2.38
C TYR A 141 1.57 -7.53 2.73
N SER A 142 0.89 -7.56 3.87
CA SER A 142 0.05 -8.69 4.26
C SER A 142 -1.04 -8.95 3.22
N TYR A 143 -1.69 -7.89 2.74
CA TYR A 143 -2.74 -8.00 1.73
C TYR A 143 -2.20 -8.54 0.41
N ILE A 144 -1.03 -8.08 -0.05
CA ILE A 144 -0.39 -8.56 -1.27
C ILE A 144 -0.03 -10.05 -1.11
N ILE A 145 0.60 -10.44 0.00
CA ILE A 145 1.01 -11.83 0.24
C ILE A 145 -0.20 -12.76 0.28
N GLU A 146 -1.24 -12.40 1.01
CA GLU A 146 -2.45 -13.22 1.17
C GLU A 146 -3.22 -13.44 -0.15
N ASN A 147 -3.20 -12.48 -1.07
CA ASN A 147 -4.11 -12.49 -2.22
C ASN A 147 -3.40 -12.65 -3.57
N TYR A 148 -2.10 -12.34 -3.65
CA TYR A 148 -1.39 -12.26 -4.93
C TYR A 148 -0.09 -13.05 -4.99
N THR A 149 0.26 -13.81 -3.95
CA THR A 149 1.45 -14.67 -3.97
C THR A 149 1.10 -16.11 -3.60
N ASN A 150 1.97 -17.04 -4.01
CA ASN A 150 1.87 -18.45 -3.62
C ASN A 150 2.78 -18.78 -2.43
N LEU A 151 3.19 -17.77 -1.66
CA LEU A 151 4.05 -17.97 -0.49
C LEU A 151 3.28 -18.64 0.64
N ASP A 152 3.93 -19.60 1.30
CA ASP A 152 3.41 -20.15 2.56
C ASP A 152 3.52 -19.11 3.67
N PHE A 153 2.42 -18.85 4.38
CA PHE A 153 2.40 -17.87 5.45
C PHE A 153 1.67 -18.35 6.70
N GLU A 154 2.04 -17.77 7.82
CA GLU A 154 1.42 -18.04 9.11
C GLU A 154 1.10 -16.73 9.83
N PHE A 155 -0.11 -16.67 10.41
CA PHE A 155 -0.47 -15.55 11.27
C PHE A 155 0.12 -15.71 12.66
N ILE A 156 0.83 -14.68 13.11
CA ILE A 156 1.31 -14.59 14.49
C ILE A 156 0.52 -13.51 15.24
N ILE A 157 0.29 -13.73 16.52
CA ILE A 157 -0.26 -12.72 17.42
C ILE A 157 0.93 -12.00 18.06
N PRO A 158 1.17 -10.72 17.73
CA PRO A 158 2.30 -10.00 18.30
C PRO A 158 2.07 -9.77 19.79
N GLU A 159 2.94 -10.31 20.63
CA GLU A 159 2.96 -10.00 22.06
C GLU A 159 3.31 -8.51 22.24
N ASN A 160 2.40 -7.74 22.89
CA ASN A 160 2.63 -6.36 23.31
C ASN A 160 2.93 -5.31 22.23
N VAL A 161 2.39 -5.44 21.02
CA VAL A 161 2.40 -4.31 20.09
C VAL A 161 1.40 -3.26 20.58
N LYS A 162 1.89 -2.31 21.37
CA LYS A 162 1.17 -1.06 21.62
C LYS A 162 1.19 -0.27 20.30
N TYR A 163 0.18 -0.51 19.46
CA TYR A 163 -0.08 0.36 18.32
C TYR A 163 -0.19 1.79 18.84
N ASN A 164 0.65 2.67 18.32
CA ASN A 164 0.72 4.05 18.76
C ASN A 164 -0.69 4.64 18.77
N SER A 165 -1.18 4.96 19.95
CA SER A 165 -2.54 5.45 20.21
C SER A 165 -2.80 6.85 19.65
N ASN A 166 -1.90 7.40 18.84
CA ASN A 166 -2.14 8.66 18.12
C ASN A 166 -3.32 8.54 17.16
N LEU A 167 -3.63 7.33 16.66
CA LEU A 167 -4.89 7.04 15.98
C LEU A 167 -6.12 7.12 16.91
N LYS A 168 -5.97 6.99 18.24
CA LYS A 168 -7.09 7.12 19.19
C LYS A 168 -7.55 8.57 19.38
N LYS A 169 -6.66 9.56 19.23
CA LYS A 169 -7.06 10.98 19.31
C LYS A 169 -7.96 11.41 18.16
N VAL A 170 -7.85 10.75 17.01
CA VAL A 170 -8.64 11.00 15.82
C VAL A 170 -10.08 10.48 15.94
N ASN A 171 -10.33 9.45 16.77
CA ASN A 171 -11.67 8.87 16.91
C ASN A 171 -12.72 9.77 17.59
N ASN A 172 -12.30 10.79 18.36
CA ASN A 172 -13.24 11.69 19.04
C ASN A 172 -13.87 12.75 18.12
N PHE A 173 -13.31 12.98 16.93
CA PHE A 173 -13.92 13.86 15.91
C PHE A 173 -14.94 13.15 15.01
N ARG A 174 -15.06 11.82 15.09
CA ARG A 174 -15.94 11.00 14.23
C ARG A 174 -17.43 11.23 14.36
N LYS A 175 -17.91 11.99 15.35
CA LYS A 175 -19.36 12.09 15.64
C LYS A 175 -20.14 13.08 14.77
N LYS A 176 -19.51 13.83 13.84
CA LYS A 176 -20.21 14.85 13.01
C LYS A 176 -19.78 14.95 11.55
N SER A 177 -19.22 13.91 10.92
CA SER A 177 -18.94 13.98 9.48
C SER A 177 -20.00 13.20 8.70
N ILE A 178 -20.66 13.88 7.82
CA ILE A 178 -21.54 13.39 6.78
C ILE A 178 -20.90 12.18 6.12
N THR A 179 -21.58 11.05 6.17
CA THR A 179 -21.15 9.78 5.56
C THR A 179 -21.14 9.91 4.03
N ASN A 180 -20.15 10.53 3.49
CA ASN A 180 -19.99 10.69 2.06
C ASN A 180 -19.47 9.35 1.51
N LYS A 181 -20.33 8.59 0.78
CA LYS A 181 -19.96 7.35 0.06
C LYS A 181 -18.67 7.53 -0.78
N PHE A 182 -18.48 8.74 -1.24
CA PHE A 182 -17.34 9.19 -2.05
C PHE A 182 -15.98 9.03 -1.36
N TYR A 183 -15.83 9.48 -0.11
CA TYR A 183 -14.58 9.34 0.63
C TYR A 183 -14.21 7.88 0.86
N LYS A 184 -15.20 7.01 1.04
CA LYS A 184 -14.94 5.58 1.24
C LYS A 184 -14.33 4.89 0.02
N ILE A 185 -14.64 5.33 -1.19
CA ILE A 185 -14.09 4.72 -2.42
C ILE A 185 -12.65 5.18 -2.64
N ILE A 186 -12.36 6.47 -2.51
CA ILE A 186 -11.02 7.02 -2.77
C ILE A 186 -10.05 6.74 -1.61
N THR A 187 -10.55 6.66 -0.40
CA THR A 187 -9.72 6.47 0.79
C THR A 187 -9.64 5.02 1.26
N ASN A 188 -10.33 4.09 0.62
CA ASN A 188 -10.19 2.67 0.91
C ASN A 188 -9.29 2.00 -0.12
N PRO A 189 -8.00 1.75 0.20
CA PRO A 189 -7.07 1.12 -0.72
C PRO A 189 -7.52 -0.27 -1.16
N ILE A 190 -8.33 -1.00 -0.37
CA ILE A 190 -8.89 -2.29 -0.78
C ILE A 190 -9.88 -2.09 -1.93
N ILE A 191 -10.75 -1.09 -1.87
CA ILE A 191 -11.69 -0.81 -2.96
C ILE A 191 -10.93 -0.34 -4.20
N LEU A 192 -9.93 0.52 -4.04
CA LEU A 192 -9.02 0.88 -5.10
C LEU A 192 -8.23 -0.33 -5.59
N PHE A 193 -7.69 -1.17 -4.72
CA PHE A 193 -6.95 -2.38 -5.09
C PHE A 193 -7.84 -3.37 -5.86
N ASN A 194 -9.04 -3.67 -5.42
CA ASN A 194 -9.98 -4.55 -6.13
C ASN A 194 -10.40 -3.97 -7.49
N TYR A 195 -10.47 -2.65 -7.59
CA TYR A 195 -10.69 -1.97 -8.86
C TYR A 195 -9.44 -2.01 -9.76
N PHE A 196 -8.24 -1.87 -9.18
CA PHE A 196 -6.95 -2.08 -9.81
C PHE A 196 -6.79 -3.52 -10.32
N GLU A 197 -7.13 -4.50 -9.51
CA GLU A 197 -7.00 -5.92 -9.83
C GLU A 197 -7.63 -6.26 -11.18
N LYS A 198 -8.90 -5.95 -11.33
CA LYS A 198 -9.63 -6.22 -12.58
C LYS A 198 -9.02 -5.49 -13.78
N LYS A 199 -8.51 -4.30 -13.57
CA LYS A 199 -7.91 -3.49 -14.64
C LYS A 199 -6.45 -3.88 -14.93
N ILE A 200 -5.67 -4.27 -13.92
CA ILE A 200 -4.31 -4.82 -14.06
C ILE A 200 -4.37 -6.20 -14.72
N GLU A 201 -5.28 -7.08 -14.30
CA GLU A 201 -5.50 -8.35 -14.98
C GLU A 201 -5.89 -8.18 -16.44
N ASP A 202 -6.76 -7.21 -16.75
CA ASP A 202 -7.17 -6.90 -18.12
C ASP A 202 -6.00 -6.33 -18.96
N ILE A 203 -5.04 -5.65 -18.31
CA ILE A 203 -3.83 -5.13 -18.97
C ILE A 203 -2.80 -6.23 -19.15
N LEU A 204 -2.60 -7.09 -18.15
CA LEU A 204 -1.64 -8.21 -18.22
C LEU A 204 -2.10 -9.34 -19.17
N LYS A 205 -3.42 -9.53 -19.34
CA LYS A 205 -3.99 -10.50 -20.30
C LYS A 205 -3.97 -10.01 -21.75
N LYS A 206 -3.64 -8.73 -22.01
CA LYS A 206 -3.56 -8.13 -23.35
C LYS A 206 -2.14 -8.04 -23.92
N ASN A 207 -1.13 -8.45 -23.15
CA ASN A 207 0.25 -8.63 -23.57
C ASN A 207 0.62 -10.14 -23.53
#